data_26bc12d3e79cf6ce8b9babbbde34824b
#
_entry.id   26bc12d3e79cf6ce8b9babbbde34824b
#
_cell.length_a   1.000
_cell.length_b   1.000
_cell.length_c   1.000
_cell.angle_alpha   90.00
_cell.angle_beta   90.00
_cell.angle_gamma   90.00
#
_symmetry.space_group_name_H-M   'P 1'
#
loop_
_entity.id
_entity.type
_entity.pdbx_description
1 polymer ?
#
loop_
_entity_poly.entity_id
_entity_poly.type
_entity_poly.pdbx_seq_one_letter_code
_entity_poly.pdbx_strand_id
1 'polypeptide(L)'
;MKRKYSMMAVAIAAVVGGTMVAPIAAQAAKPSITIWVDAPRLPGAKLYAQIMKGKVDVKVELHGQSDLVNKVQLFNRVKKGWPDVVFGPPNDVAVLRNPLINDAMALDSLAPASFWKGFGNGNNWCKADGKIWCVKNDLAQTVLWYDTKLFKDFGYTVPKTMDQFVAIGMDLAKNHPGYSLGALGSQGAYSSYLWPSQCPLNQEKSATRVVINGASAKCTRVATMIQPLIDNGVLSKTAPWDAGYIKDVGQAGKVVATIGPSWFGEFVIRPASSWAVPAGRIATAPMPMWPGETVNYSGEWGGGIYTVSPHSKFPKEALAFAQFMVSDKRNIVSVLNPDGSHGAPTFPAYGPGNALWHAKISGDPYYASDPFPAMLEQSQKIFSGEKPVRYDTNSAMEGTFANALSSSGKLSDAITAFTGYISSLAQQLGYEVTKS
;
A
#
# COMPACT_ATOMS: atom_id res chain seq x y z
N MET A 1 67.65 43.03 -73.73
CA MET A 1 68.46 42.41 -72.70
C MET A 1 67.59 41.94 -71.51
N LYS A 2 67.30 40.72 -71.43
CA LYS A 2 66.50 40.17 -70.30
C LYS A 2 67.28 39.04 -69.62
N ARG A 3 67.74 39.30 -68.40
CA ARG A 3 68.40 38.29 -67.54
C ARG A 3 67.37 37.37 -66.91
N LYS A 4 67.54 36.07 -67.11
CA LYS A 4 66.78 35.01 -66.40
C LYS A 4 67.50 34.72 -65.10
N TYR A 5 66.79 34.79 -64.00
CA TYR A 5 67.22 34.21 -62.69
C TYR A 5 66.57 32.87 -62.51
N SER A 6 67.38 31.85 -62.33
CA SER A 6 66.93 30.49 -61.96
C SER A 6 66.87 30.43 -60.47
N MET A 7 65.70 30.15 -59.94
CA MET A 7 65.51 29.85 -58.49
C MET A 7 65.53 28.36 -58.27
N MET A 8 66.52 27.96 -57.50
CA MET A 8 66.64 26.58 -56.98
C MET A 8 65.70 26.39 -55.78
N ALA A 9 64.72 25.53 -55.91
CA ALA A 9 63.78 25.19 -54.80
C ALA A 9 64.42 24.10 -53.95
N VAL A 10 64.66 24.40 -52.67
CA VAL A 10 65.05 23.45 -51.66
C VAL A 10 63.74 22.87 -51.04
N ALA A 11 63.52 21.57 -51.23
CA ALA A 11 62.41 20.88 -50.59
C ALA A 11 62.80 20.48 -49.17
N ILE A 12 62.15 21.09 -48.17
CA ILE A 12 62.22 20.68 -46.78
C ILE A 12 61.11 19.67 -46.53
N ALA A 13 61.44 18.40 -46.34
CA ALA A 13 60.49 17.39 -45.90
C ALA A 13 60.20 17.54 -44.39
N ALA A 14 59.05 18.11 -44.05
CA ALA A 14 58.56 18.12 -42.68
C ALA A 14 57.94 16.73 -42.33
N VAL A 15 58.61 15.97 -41.46
CA VAL A 15 58.05 14.77 -40.84
C VAL A 15 57.04 15.22 -39.77
N VAL A 16 55.75 15.20 -40.11
CA VAL A 16 54.66 15.39 -39.14
C VAL A 16 54.47 14.06 -38.39
N GLY A 17 55.08 13.92 -37.21
CA GLY A 17 54.82 12.89 -36.28
C GLY A 17 53.41 13.04 -35.69
N GLY A 18 52.42 12.40 -36.29
CA GLY A 18 51.04 12.34 -35.76
C GLY A 18 51.04 11.47 -34.52
N THR A 19 51.07 12.05 -33.33
CA THR A 19 50.67 11.37 -32.11
C THR A 19 49.18 11.05 -32.22
N MET A 20 48.83 9.76 -32.47
CA MET A 20 47.48 9.29 -32.30
C MET A 20 47.15 9.37 -30.81
N VAL A 21 46.46 10.43 -30.39
CA VAL A 21 45.79 10.45 -29.10
C VAL A 21 44.60 9.51 -29.23
N ALA A 22 44.74 8.27 -28.66
CA ALA A 22 43.61 7.36 -28.50
C ALA A 22 42.50 8.13 -27.72
N PRO A 23 41.23 8.08 -28.14
CA PRO A 23 40.18 8.68 -27.38
C PRO A 23 40.15 8.00 -26.01
N ILE A 24 40.41 8.75 -24.94
CA ILE A 24 40.15 8.31 -23.57
C ILE A 24 38.65 8.06 -23.56
N ALA A 25 38.29 6.76 -23.51
CA ALA A 25 36.88 6.39 -23.31
C ALA A 25 36.40 7.09 -22.04
N ALA A 26 35.56 8.08 -22.20
CA ALA A 26 34.94 8.79 -21.07
C ALA A 26 34.27 7.69 -20.23
N GLN A 27 34.82 7.40 -19.07
CA GLN A 27 34.24 6.44 -18.14
C GLN A 27 32.84 6.94 -17.83
N ALA A 28 31.82 6.17 -18.25
CA ALA A 28 30.44 6.56 -18.04
C ALA A 28 30.24 6.87 -16.55
N ALA A 29 29.68 8.05 -16.27
CA ALA A 29 29.46 8.48 -14.90
C ALA A 29 28.63 7.40 -14.18
N LYS A 30 29.09 7.03 -13.00
CA LYS A 30 28.43 6.03 -12.16
C LYS A 30 26.97 6.47 -11.90
N PRO A 31 25.97 5.59 -12.10
CA PRO A 31 24.57 5.92 -11.79
C PRO A 31 24.41 6.37 -10.35
N SER A 32 23.59 7.40 -10.14
CA SER A 32 23.26 7.90 -8.80
C SER A 32 21.74 8.04 -8.70
N ILE A 33 21.15 7.42 -7.66
CA ILE A 33 19.72 7.46 -7.41
C ILE A 33 19.41 7.90 -5.99
N THR A 34 18.35 8.71 -5.84
CA THR A 34 17.78 9.10 -4.55
C THR A 34 16.50 8.31 -4.29
N ILE A 35 16.43 7.67 -3.14
CA ILE A 35 15.36 6.78 -2.73
C ILE A 35 14.67 7.36 -1.50
N TRP A 36 13.35 7.48 -1.54
CA TRP A 36 12.52 7.85 -0.41
C TRP A 36 11.74 6.65 0.10
N VAL A 37 11.91 6.35 1.39
CA VAL A 37 11.19 5.25 2.08
C VAL A 37 10.77 5.66 3.48
N ASP A 38 9.76 4.98 4.01
CA ASP A 38 9.35 5.09 5.40
C ASP A 38 10.25 4.27 6.36
N ALA A 39 10.01 4.40 7.66
CA ALA A 39 10.81 3.73 8.68
C ALA A 39 10.84 2.19 8.56
N PRO A 40 9.72 1.49 8.28
CA PRO A 40 9.74 0.04 8.09
C PRO A 40 10.56 -0.44 6.88
N ARG A 41 10.70 0.37 5.82
CA ARG A 41 11.45 0.02 4.60
C ARG A 41 12.90 0.47 4.63
N LEU A 42 13.26 1.32 5.59
CA LEU A 42 14.62 1.88 5.71
C LEU A 42 15.72 0.80 5.82
N PRO A 43 15.58 -0.29 6.61
CA PRO A 43 16.61 -1.33 6.68
C PRO A 43 16.88 -2.00 5.33
N GLY A 44 15.82 -2.35 4.58
CA GLY A 44 15.94 -2.94 3.23
C GLY A 44 16.61 -1.99 2.23
N ALA A 45 16.26 -0.70 2.27
CA ALA A 45 16.87 0.31 1.41
C ALA A 45 18.37 0.49 1.73
N LYS A 46 18.75 0.49 3.01
CA LYS A 46 20.16 0.53 3.43
C LYS A 46 20.93 -0.73 2.99
N LEU A 47 20.31 -1.91 3.09
CA LEU A 47 20.90 -3.16 2.60
C LEU A 47 21.14 -3.08 1.08
N TYR A 48 20.18 -2.60 0.31
CA TYR A 48 20.35 -2.39 -1.13
C TYR A 48 21.54 -1.45 -1.44
N ALA A 49 21.63 -0.34 -0.73
CA ALA A 49 22.73 0.61 -0.89
C ALA A 49 24.10 -0.03 -0.62
N GLN A 50 24.19 -0.91 0.39
CA GLN A 50 25.41 -1.67 0.69
C GLN A 50 25.77 -2.65 -0.45
N ILE A 51 24.78 -3.39 -0.96
CA ILE A 51 24.96 -4.35 -2.06
C ILE A 51 25.42 -3.67 -3.34
N MET A 52 24.90 -2.46 -3.60
CA MET A 52 25.19 -1.69 -4.81
C MET A 52 26.43 -0.80 -4.69
N LYS A 53 27.10 -0.81 -3.52
CA LYS A 53 28.33 -0.04 -3.32
C LYS A 53 29.35 -0.30 -4.43
N GLY A 54 29.85 0.76 -5.06
CA GLY A 54 30.78 0.68 -6.18
C GLY A 54 30.09 0.59 -7.56
N LYS A 55 28.83 0.19 -7.67
CA LYS A 55 28.08 0.06 -8.93
C LYS A 55 27.10 1.22 -9.14
N VAL A 56 26.34 1.58 -8.11
CA VAL A 56 25.36 2.67 -8.11
C VAL A 56 25.57 3.49 -6.84
N ASP A 57 25.53 4.80 -6.92
CA ASP A 57 25.46 5.67 -5.75
C ASP A 57 24.01 5.78 -5.31
N VAL A 58 23.72 5.24 -4.13
CA VAL A 58 22.35 5.16 -3.59
C VAL A 58 22.25 6.05 -2.38
N LYS A 59 21.48 7.15 -2.52
CA LYS A 59 21.10 8.02 -1.41
C LYS A 59 19.74 7.59 -0.87
N VAL A 60 19.70 7.15 0.38
CA VAL A 60 18.45 6.74 1.05
C VAL A 60 18.02 7.84 2.00
N GLU A 61 16.79 8.31 1.85
CA GLU A 61 16.17 9.32 2.69
C GLU A 61 14.91 8.77 3.36
N LEU A 62 14.77 9.04 4.66
CA LEU A 62 13.58 8.70 5.41
C LEU A 62 12.51 9.77 5.17
N HIS A 63 11.36 9.36 4.66
CA HIS A 63 10.21 10.22 4.42
C HIS A 63 8.92 9.61 4.98
N GLY A 64 8.09 10.45 5.60
CA GLY A 64 6.71 10.11 5.93
C GLY A 64 5.86 10.00 4.66
N GLN A 65 4.82 9.19 4.70
CA GLN A 65 3.94 8.96 3.56
C GLN A 65 2.94 10.10 3.33
N SER A 66 2.60 10.87 4.35
CA SER A 66 1.47 11.82 4.34
C SER A 66 1.66 13.08 3.51
N ASP A 67 2.89 13.42 3.14
CA ASP A 67 3.22 14.69 2.47
C ASP A 67 3.89 14.52 1.08
N LEU A 68 3.92 13.30 0.57
CA LEU A 68 4.60 12.97 -0.67
C LEU A 68 4.11 13.81 -1.86
N VAL A 69 2.80 13.86 -2.09
CA VAL A 69 2.20 14.60 -3.22
C VAL A 69 2.51 16.10 -3.12
N ASN A 70 2.43 16.68 -1.92
CA ASN A 70 2.74 18.09 -1.70
C ASN A 70 4.21 18.42 -2.01
N LYS A 71 5.13 17.55 -1.62
CA LYS A 71 6.56 17.71 -1.93
C LYS A 71 6.84 17.60 -3.42
N VAL A 72 6.22 16.64 -4.11
CA VAL A 72 6.35 16.52 -5.57
C VAL A 72 5.86 17.79 -6.28
N GLN A 73 4.73 18.35 -5.84
CA GLN A 73 4.24 19.62 -6.39
C GLN A 73 5.23 20.78 -6.16
N LEU A 74 5.91 20.81 -5.00
CA LEU A 74 6.96 21.81 -4.76
C LEU A 74 8.13 21.62 -5.73
N PHE A 75 8.62 20.39 -5.94
CA PHE A 75 9.69 20.12 -6.90
C PHE A 75 9.28 20.48 -8.33
N ASN A 76 8.03 20.26 -8.71
CA ASN A 76 7.49 20.67 -10.00
C ASN A 76 7.55 22.21 -10.21
N ARG A 77 7.35 22.98 -9.13
CA ARG A 77 7.48 24.46 -9.19
C ARG A 77 8.94 24.90 -9.33
N VAL A 78 9.86 24.30 -8.56
CA VAL A 78 11.28 24.69 -8.55
C VAL A 78 12.12 23.95 -9.60
N LYS A 79 11.53 23.00 -10.33
CA LYS A 79 12.16 22.19 -11.39
C LYS A 79 13.41 21.43 -10.95
N LYS A 80 13.49 21.00 -9.70
CA LYS A 80 14.60 20.23 -9.14
C LYS A 80 14.22 19.52 -7.84
N GLY A 81 14.99 18.48 -7.48
CA GLY A 81 14.91 17.84 -6.18
C GLY A 81 14.02 16.61 -6.16
N TRP A 82 13.47 16.17 -7.30
CA TRP A 82 12.70 14.93 -7.37
C TRP A 82 13.55 13.72 -6.96
N PRO A 83 13.05 12.85 -6.09
CA PRO A 83 13.65 11.54 -5.90
C PRO A 83 13.48 10.68 -7.16
N ASP A 84 14.36 9.68 -7.34
CA ASP A 84 14.27 8.76 -8.47
C ASP A 84 13.20 7.69 -8.25
N VAL A 85 13.04 7.26 -6.98
CA VAL A 85 12.03 6.30 -6.57
C VAL A 85 11.48 6.65 -5.20
N VAL A 86 10.17 6.52 -5.03
CA VAL A 86 9.51 6.77 -3.76
C VAL A 86 8.65 5.59 -3.34
N PHE A 87 8.63 5.33 -2.02
CA PHE A 87 7.66 4.47 -1.37
C PHE A 87 6.51 5.33 -0.83
N GLY A 88 5.29 4.96 -1.12
CA GLY A 88 4.09 5.67 -0.68
C GLY A 88 2.86 4.80 -0.52
N PRO A 89 1.75 5.39 -0.05
CA PRO A 89 0.47 4.69 0.00
C PRO A 89 -0.03 4.34 -1.41
N PRO A 90 -0.83 3.28 -1.55
CA PRO A 90 -1.25 2.79 -2.88
C PRO A 90 -2.07 3.80 -3.68
N ASN A 91 -2.83 4.68 -3.00
CA ASN A 91 -3.65 5.68 -3.67
C ASN A 91 -2.81 6.79 -4.34
N ASP A 92 -1.60 7.03 -3.87
CA ASP A 92 -0.73 8.08 -4.42
C ASP A 92 -0.34 7.81 -5.87
N VAL A 93 -0.27 6.55 -6.32
CA VAL A 93 0.08 6.25 -7.71
C VAL A 93 -0.87 6.92 -8.71
N ALA A 94 -2.15 6.99 -8.38
CA ALA A 94 -3.13 7.61 -9.27
C ALA A 94 -2.94 9.13 -9.35
N VAL A 95 -2.61 9.75 -8.22
CA VAL A 95 -2.29 11.18 -8.17
C VAL A 95 -0.96 11.48 -8.87
N LEU A 96 0.08 10.69 -8.60
CA LEU A 96 1.41 10.88 -9.18
C LEU A 96 1.45 10.65 -10.69
N ARG A 97 0.61 9.73 -11.24
CA ARG A 97 0.47 9.53 -12.69
C ARG A 97 -0.39 10.60 -13.38
N ASN A 98 -1.08 11.45 -12.63
CA ASN A 98 -1.84 12.56 -13.23
C ASN A 98 -0.91 13.44 -14.04
N PRO A 99 -1.22 13.77 -15.31
CA PRO A 99 -0.37 14.63 -16.16
C PRO A 99 0.02 15.97 -15.57
N LEU A 100 -0.81 16.53 -14.66
CA LEU A 100 -0.52 17.78 -13.97
C LEU A 100 0.54 17.62 -12.86
N ILE A 101 0.66 16.43 -12.27
CA ILE A 101 1.66 16.11 -11.24
C ILE A 101 2.89 15.49 -11.90
N ASN A 102 2.69 14.49 -12.77
CA ASN A 102 3.70 13.85 -13.60
C ASN A 102 4.95 13.39 -12.84
N ASP A 103 4.75 12.58 -11.79
CA ASP A 103 5.86 12.02 -10.99
C ASP A 103 5.82 10.49 -10.87
N ALA A 104 5.02 9.82 -11.67
CA ALA A 104 5.08 8.38 -11.86
C ALA A 104 5.17 8.05 -13.34
N MET A 105 6.16 7.25 -13.75
CA MET A 105 6.30 6.78 -15.13
C MET A 105 5.79 5.35 -15.30
N ALA A 106 5.47 4.99 -16.53
CA ALA A 106 5.13 3.62 -16.90
C ALA A 106 6.38 2.72 -16.84
N LEU A 107 6.24 1.53 -16.25
CA LEU A 107 7.34 0.62 -15.92
C LEU A 107 7.40 -0.63 -16.80
N ASP A 108 6.41 -0.85 -17.66
CA ASP A 108 6.24 -2.09 -18.43
C ASP A 108 7.49 -2.53 -19.18
N SER A 109 8.17 -1.59 -19.82
CA SER A 109 9.35 -1.84 -20.64
C SER A 109 10.67 -1.90 -19.86
N LEU A 110 10.66 -1.54 -18.58
CA LEU A 110 11.88 -1.46 -17.75
C LEU A 110 12.23 -2.78 -17.06
N ALA A 111 11.29 -3.73 -16.99
CA ALA A 111 11.51 -5.06 -16.42
C ALA A 111 10.96 -6.15 -17.34
N PRO A 112 11.50 -7.38 -17.28
CA PRO A 112 11.00 -8.49 -18.08
C PRO A 112 9.58 -8.89 -17.68
N ALA A 113 8.81 -9.39 -18.65
CA ALA A 113 7.42 -9.82 -18.44
C ALA A 113 7.28 -10.88 -17.33
N SER A 114 8.30 -11.72 -17.11
CA SER A 114 8.35 -12.71 -16.03
C SER A 114 8.28 -12.09 -14.64
N PHE A 115 8.92 -10.94 -14.43
CA PHE A 115 8.80 -10.20 -13.17
C PHE A 115 7.36 -9.78 -12.90
N TRP A 116 6.71 -9.15 -13.88
CA TRP A 116 5.33 -8.70 -13.73
C TRP A 116 4.34 -9.85 -13.54
N LYS A 117 4.57 -10.99 -14.18
CA LYS A 117 3.77 -12.21 -13.97
C LYS A 117 3.84 -12.73 -12.54
N GLY A 118 4.95 -12.52 -11.84
CA GLY A 118 5.15 -12.95 -10.45
C GLY A 118 4.13 -12.34 -9.46
N PHE A 119 3.52 -11.22 -9.79
CA PHE A 119 2.49 -10.61 -8.94
C PHE A 119 1.10 -11.25 -9.11
N GLY A 120 0.83 -11.94 -10.22
CA GLY A 120 -0.54 -12.36 -10.51
C GLY A 120 -1.51 -11.17 -10.46
N ASN A 121 -2.49 -11.21 -9.56
CA ASN A 121 -3.41 -10.11 -9.29
C ASN A 121 -2.87 -9.08 -8.29
N GLY A 122 -1.78 -9.39 -7.59
CA GLY A 122 -1.23 -8.54 -6.53
C GLY A 122 -0.80 -7.14 -6.98
N ASN A 123 -0.54 -6.95 -8.28
CA ASN A 123 -0.18 -5.64 -8.83
C ASN A 123 -1.34 -4.93 -9.58
N ASN A 124 -2.58 -5.40 -9.41
CA ASN A 124 -3.72 -4.82 -10.15
C ASN A 124 -3.96 -3.35 -9.81
N TRP A 125 -3.68 -2.95 -8.57
CA TRP A 125 -3.75 -1.55 -8.13
C TRP A 125 -2.78 -0.63 -8.91
N CYS A 126 -1.65 -1.17 -9.37
CA CYS A 126 -0.66 -0.44 -10.15
C CYS A 126 -0.97 -0.37 -11.66
N LYS A 127 -2.05 -1.01 -12.11
CA LYS A 127 -2.39 -1.09 -13.55
C LYS A 127 -3.46 -0.07 -13.90
N ALA A 128 -3.18 0.80 -14.86
CA ALA A 128 -4.12 1.75 -15.42
C ALA A 128 -3.75 2.06 -16.86
N ASP A 129 -4.76 2.32 -17.70
CA ASP A 129 -4.59 2.71 -19.11
C ASP A 129 -3.69 1.73 -19.90
N GLY A 130 -3.78 0.42 -19.59
CA GLY A 130 -2.99 -0.64 -20.23
C GLY A 130 -1.50 -0.65 -19.81
N LYS A 131 -1.10 0.14 -18.82
CA LYS A 131 0.29 0.27 -18.35
C LYS A 131 0.43 -0.09 -16.88
N ILE A 132 1.67 -0.35 -16.46
CA ILE A 132 2.05 -0.57 -15.05
C ILE A 132 2.77 0.69 -14.56
N TRP A 133 2.25 1.32 -13.50
CA TRP A 133 2.71 2.60 -12.98
C TRP A 133 3.46 2.50 -11.66
N CYS A 134 3.43 1.36 -11.00
CA CYS A 134 4.13 1.14 -9.74
C CYS A 134 4.48 -0.33 -9.54
N VAL A 135 5.30 -0.58 -8.54
CA VAL A 135 5.58 -1.92 -8.01
C VAL A 135 4.89 -2.04 -6.65
N LYS A 136 3.92 -2.92 -6.52
CA LYS A 136 3.23 -3.17 -5.24
C LYS A 136 4.19 -3.88 -4.28
N ASN A 137 4.37 -3.31 -3.09
CA ASN A 137 5.26 -3.88 -2.08
C ASN A 137 4.62 -5.05 -1.36
N ASP A 138 3.43 -4.83 -0.85
CA ASP A 138 2.70 -5.77 -0.01
C ASP A 138 1.21 -5.69 -0.28
N LEU A 139 0.51 -6.78 0.01
CA LEU A 139 -0.95 -6.82 0.06
C LEU A 139 -1.38 -6.58 1.50
N ALA A 140 -2.40 -5.75 1.64
CA ALA A 140 -3.01 -5.45 2.92
C ALA A 140 -4.46 -5.94 2.94
N GLN A 141 -4.66 -7.15 2.41
CA GLN A 141 -5.97 -7.80 2.39
C GLN A 141 -6.53 -7.90 3.80
N THR A 142 -7.83 -7.66 3.93
CA THR A 142 -8.53 -7.81 5.20
C THR A 142 -8.83 -9.27 5.51
N VAL A 143 -8.64 -9.64 6.76
CA VAL A 143 -8.97 -10.96 7.35
C VAL A 143 -9.71 -10.72 8.67
N LEU A 144 -10.34 -11.76 9.19
CA LEU A 144 -10.84 -11.75 10.55
C LEU A 144 -9.70 -12.14 11.51
N TRP A 145 -9.32 -11.24 12.40
CA TRP A 145 -8.47 -11.49 13.55
C TRP A 145 -9.34 -11.80 14.76
N TYR A 146 -9.01 -12.81 15.57
CA TYR A 146 -9.77 -13.13 16.77
C TYR A 146 -8.90 -13.65 17.90
N ASP A 147 -9.33 -13.42 19.12
CA ASP A 147 -8.70 -13.91 20.33
C ASP A 147 -9.29 -15.28 20.69
N THR A 148 -8.48 -16.33 20.54
CA THR A 148 -8.91 -17.72 20.74
C THR A 148 -9.33 -18.00 22.18
N LYS A 149 -8.70 -17.32 23.15
CA LYS A 149 -9.07 -17.44 24.56
C LYS A 149 -10.44 -16.84 24.83
N LEU A 150 -10.71 -15.62 24.35
CA LEU A 150 -12.01 -14.98 24.54
C LEU A 150 -13.12 -15.72 23.79
N PHE A 151 -12.85 -16.24 22.59
CA PHE A 151 -13.81 -17.08 21.87
C PHE A 151 -14.18 -18.33 22.67
N LYS A 152 -13.19 -18.99 23.28
CA LYS A 152 -13.44 -20.15 24.14
C LYS A 152 -14.21 -19.78 25.40
N ASP A 153 -13.78 -18.69 26.08
CA ASP A 153 -14.37 -18.26 27.35
C ASP A 153 -15.86 -17.89 27.20
N PHE A 154 -16.21 -17.27 26.03
CA PHE A 154 -17.58 -16.83 25.73
C PHE A 154 -18.41 -17.86 24.92
N GLY A 155 -17.80 -18.97 24.55
CA GLY A 155 -18.49 -20.04 23.80
C GLY A 155 -18.74 -19.71 22.33
N TYR A 156 -17.95 -18.79 21.74
CA TYR A 156 -18.13 -18.40 20.35
C TYR A 156 -17.44 -19.36 19.38
N THR A 157 -18.03 -19.50 18.20
CA THR A 157 -17.43 -20.13 17.03
C THR A 157 -17.00 -19.07 16.03
N VAL A 158 -15.96 -19.35 15.26
CA VAL A 158 -15.45 -18.42 14.23
C VAL A 158 -16.53 -18.15 13.19
N PRO A 159 -16.97 -16.89 13.01
CA PRO A 159 -18.07 -16.55 12.11
C PRO A 159 -17.67 -16.73 10.67
N LYS A 160 -18.51 -17.42 9.88
CA LYS A 160 -18.36 -17.61 8.43
C LYS A 160 -19.19 -16.62 7.61
N THR A 161 -20.17 -15.97 8.24
CA THR A 161 -21.02 -14.95 7.59
C THR A 161 -21.07 -13.68 8.44
N MET A 162 -21.41 -12.55 7.78
CA MET A 162 -21.58 -11.27 8.49
C MET A 162 -22.75 -11.32 9.48
N ASP A 163 -23.80 -12.11 9.22
CA ASP A 163 -24.88 -12.32 10.20
C ASP A 163 -24.35 -12.95 11.49
N GLN A 164 -23.47 -13.96 11.39
CA GLN A 164 -22.83 -14.59 12.55
C GLN A 164 -21.91 -13.59 13.28
N PHE A 165 -21.14 -12.78 12.53
CA PHE A 165 -20.28 -11.75 13.11
C PHE A 165 -21.10 -10.70 13.89
N VAL A 166 -22.20 -10.24 13.31
CA VAL A 166 -23.11 -9.28 13.95
C VAL A 166 -23.77 -9.93 15.19
N ALA A 167 -24.18 -11.20 15.10
CA ALA A 167 -24.77 -11.91 16.24
C ALA A 167 -23.79 -12.01 17.45
N ILE A 168 -22.50 -12.29 17.19
CA ILE A 168 -21.45 -12.22 18.23
C ILE A 168 -21.39 -10.82 18.84
N GLY A 169 -21.40 -9.77 18.03
CA GLY A 169 -21.36 -8.41 18.53
C GLY A 169 -22.57 -8.03 19.38
N MET A 170 -23.77 -8.44 18.99
CA MET A 170 -24.97 -8.18 19.76
C MET A 170 -25.00 -8.98 21.08
N ASP A 171 -24.44 -10.18 21.08
CA ASP A 171 -24.24 -10.95 22.33
C ASP A 171 -23.22 -10.28 23.25
N LEU A 172 -22.10 -9.77 22.70
CA LEU A 172 -21.13 -8.98 23.47
C LEU A 172 -21.77 -7.75 24.12
N ALA A 173 -22.58 -7.01 23.36
CA ALA A 173 -23.28 -5.84 23.89
C ALA A 173 -24.17 -6.19 25.10
N LYS A 174 -24.86 -7.32 25.04
CA LYS A 174 -25.82 -7.77 26.05
C LYS A 174 -25.15 -8.45 27.24
N ASN A 175 -24.25 -9.39 26.98
CA ASN A 175 -23.78 -10.35 27.99
C ASN A 175 -22.32 -10.05 28.44
N HIS A 176 -21.55 -9.30 27.63
CA HIS A 176 -20.14 -8.98 27.88
C HIS A 176 -19.84 -7.49 27.62
N PRO A 177 -20.51 -6.55 28.35
CA PRO A 177 -20.37 -5.13 28.08
C PRO A 177 -18.92 -4.67 28.24
N GLY A 178 -18.49 -3.80 27.34
CA GLY A 178 -17.12 -3.27 27.30
C GLY A 178 -16.13 -4.07 26.46
N TYR A 179 -16.52 -5.26 25.97
CA TYR A 179 -15.73 -5.97 24.95
C TYR A 179 -16.04 -5.45 23.54
N SER A 180 -15.09 -5.62 22.62
CA SER A 180 -15.11 -4.97 21.31
C SER A 180 -14.85 -5.93 20.15
N LEU A 181 -15.46 -5.65 19.00
CA LEU A 181 -15.15 -6.23 17.68
C LEU A 181 -14.29 -5.30 16.81
N GLY A 182 -13.56 -4.39 17.42
CA GLY A 182 -12.60 -3.54 16.72
C GLY A 182 -13.03 -2.08 16.60
N ALA A 183 -12.40 -1.37 15.67
CA ALA A 183 -12.55 0.07 15.47
C ALA A 183 -12.68 0.42 14.00
N LEU A 184 -13.55 1.39 13.66
CA LEU A 184 -13.96 1.76 12.31
C LEU A 184 -13.30 3.06 11.81
N GLY A 185 -12.71 3.85 12.70
CA GLY A 185 -12.12 5.14 12.35
C GLY A 185 -10.97 5.04 11.35
N SER A 186 -10.52 6.20 10.85
CA SER A 186 -9.62 6.24 9.70
C SER A 186 -10.25 5.53 8.48
N GLN A 187 -9.55 4.63 7.84
CA GLN A 187 -10.06 3.87 6.69
C GLN A 187 -10.76 2.54 7.08
N GLY A 188 -10.93 2.26 8.38
CA GLY A 188 -11.41 0.97 8.85
C GLY A 188 -12.77 0.58 8.31
N ALA A 189 -13.75 1.47 8.40
CA ALA A 189 -15.09 1.20 7.87
C ALA A 189 -15.10 0.96 6.35
N TYR A 190 -14.32 1.73 5.61
CA TYR A 190 -14.19 1.58 4.16
C TYR A 190 -13.52 0.26 3.78
N SER A 191 -12.30 0.06 4.25
CA SER A 191 -11.46 -1.07 3.81
C SER A 191 -11.94 -2.42 4.35
N SER A 192 -12.49 -2.44 5.58
CA SER A 192 -12.89 -3.70 6.24
C SER A 192 -14.34 -4.09 6.02
N TYR A 193 -15.20 -3.16 5.63
CA TYR A 193 -16.65 -3.44 5.50
C TYR A 193 -17.23 -3.01 4.16
N LEU A 194 -17.02 -1.76 3.72
CA LEU A 194 -17.63 -1.24 2.49
C LEU A 194 -16.99 -1.84 1.24
N TRP A 195 -15.67 -1.91 1.18
CA TRP A 195 -14.96 -2.51 0.07
C TRP A 195 -15.27 -4.01 -0.10
N PRO A 196 -15.15 -4.88 0.94
CA PRO A 196 -15.56 -6.28 0.83
C PRO A 196 -17.03 -6.48 0.49
N SER A 197 -17.89 -5.55 0.89
CA SER A 197 -19.29 -5.54 0.49
C SER A 197 -19.53 -5.13 -0.97
N GLN A 198 -18.48 -4.76 -1.71
CA GLN A 198 -18.56 -4.26 -3.09
C GLN A 198 -19.39 -2.97 -3.22
N CYS A 199 -19.43 -2.15 -2.15
CA CYS A 199 -20.09 -0.85 -2.16
C CYS A 199 -19.37 0.07 -3.15
N PRO A 200 -20.01 0.58 -4.21
CA PRO A 200 -19.33 1.35 -5.24
C PRO A 200 -19.13 2.80 -4.80
N LEU A 201 -18.20 3.02 -3.89
CA LEU A 201 -17.87 4.35 -3.40
C LEU A 201 -16.89 5.11 -4.29
N ASN A 202 -16.04 4.40 -5.02
CA ASN A 202 -14.97 5.06 -5.77
C ASN A 202 -14.37 4.12 -6.84
N GLN A 203 -15.13 3.78 -7.87
CA GLN A 203 -14.73 2.80 -8.87
C GLN A 203 -14.38 3.47 -10.20
N GLU A 204 -13.09 3.68 -10.48
CA GLU A 204 -12.66 4.18 -11.79
C GLU A 204 -13.00 3.15 -12.88
N LYS A 205 -13.79 3.55 -13.87
CA LYS A 205 -14.15 2.73 -15.03
C LYS A 205 -13.28 3.06 -16.25
N SER A 206 -12.84 4.31 -16.35
CA SER A 206 -11.91 4.78 -17.37
C SER A 206 -11.17 6.01 -16.87
N ALA A 207 -10.26 6.53 -17.68
CA ALA A 207 -9.55 7.78 -17.40
C ALA A 207 -10.48 9.00 -17.17
N THR A 208 -11.75 8.91 -17.60
CA THR A 208 -12.71 10.02 -17.55
C THR A 208 -14.03 9.65 -16.86
N ARG A 209 -14.21 8.41 -16.36
CA ARG A 209 -15.47 7.98 -15.75
C ARG A 209 -15.24 7.24 -14.44
N VAL A 210 -16.01 7.63 -13.43
CA VAL A 210 -15.99 6.99 -12.10
C VAL A 210 -17.42 6.68 -11.65
N VAL A 211 -17.61 5.52 -11.00
CA VAL A 211 -18.87 5.17 -10.34
C VAL A 211 -18.76 5.51 -8.87
N ILE A 212 -19.68 6.36 -8.40
CA ILE A 212 -19.84 6.75 -6.99
C ILE A 212 -21.32 6.63 -6.64
N ASN A 213 -21.69 5.59 -5.89
CA ASN A 213 -23.09 5.32 -5.52
C ASN A 213 -23.22 4.80 -4.08
N GLY A 214 -23.15 5.71 -3.11
CA GLY A 214 -23.35 5.38 -1.69
C GLY A 214 -24.78 4.91 -1.34
N ALA A 215 -25.76 5.12 -2.22
CA ALA A 215 -27.13 4.64 -2.03
C ALA A 215 -27.38 3.24 -2.58
N SER A 216 -26.36 2.57 -3.12
CA SER A 216 -26.50 1.20 -3.62
C SER A 216 -26.87 0.20 -2.52
N ALA A 217 -27.56 -0.89 -2.89
CA ALA A 217 -27.91 -1.94 -1.95
C ALA A 217 -26.66 -2.55 -1.25
N LYS A 218 -25.50 -2.57 -1.93
CA LYS A 218 -24.23 -3.04 -1.38
C LYS A 218 -23.70 -2.13 -0.27
N CYS A 219 -23.93 -0.81 -0.33
CA CYS A 219 -23.56 0.13 0.72
C CYS A 219 -24.60 0.14 1.84
N THR A 220 -25.90 0.13 1.48
CA THR A 220 -26.99 0.16 2.45
C THR A 220 -26.98 -1.05 3.37
N ARG A 221 -26.68 -2.26 2.86
CA ARG A 221 -26.56 -3.46 3.71
C ARG A 221 -25.47 -3.31 4.78
N VAL A 222 -24.33 -2.66 4.45
CA VAL A 222 -23.27 -2.42 5.43
C VAL A 222 -23.78 -1.45 6.50
N ALA A 223 -24.35 -0.31 6.08
CA ALA A 223 -24.90 0.66 7.02
C ALA A 223 -25.93 0.01 7.96
N THR A 224 -26.85 -0.81 7.42
CA THR A 224 -27.89 -1.47 8.21
C THR A 224 -27.34 -2.51 9.18
N MET A 225 -26.43 -3.39 8.72
CA MET A 225 -25.95 -4.51 9.53
C MET A 225 -24.94 -4.09 10.58
N ILE A 226 -24.11 -3.09 10.30
CA ILE A 226 -23.02 -2.68 11.19
C ILE A 226 -23.46 -1.61 12.18
N GLN A 227 -24.49 -0.79 11.85
CA GLN A 227 -24.95 0.27 12.73
C GLN A 227 -25.30 -0.20 14.15
N PRO A 228 -26.01 -1.32 14.37
CA PRO A 228 -26.30 -1.79 15.72
C PRO A 228 -25.04 -2.04 16.57
N LEU A 229 -23.92 -2.46 15.96
CA LEU A 229 -22.66 -2.68 16.68
C LEU A 229 -22.01 -1.34 17.10
N ILE A 230 -22.19 -0.30 16.31
CA ILE A 230 -21.75 1.06 16.62
C ILE A 230 -22.62 1.64 17.75
N ASP A 231 -23.94 1.54 17.62
CA ASP A 231 -24.91 2.10 18.57
C ASP A 231 -24.78 1.46 19.97
N ASN A 232 -24.34 0.20 20.04
CA ASN A 232 -24.08 -0.51 21.29
C ASN A 232 -22.61 -0.45 21.75
N GLY A 233 -21.74 0.34 21.10
CA GLY A 233 -20.36 0.52 21.49
C GLY A 233 -19.43 -0.70 21.26
N VAL A 234 -19.90 -1.72 20.55
CA VAL A 234 -19.11 -2.92 20.23
C VAL A 234 -18.08 -2.65 19.14
N LEU A 235 -18.42 -1.79 18.17
CA LEU A 235 -17.48 -1.23 17.20
C LEU A 235 -17.23 0.23 17.52
N SER A 236 -15.97 0.56 17.79
CA SER A 236 -15.58 1.94 18.06
C SER A 236 -15.59 2.80 16.79
N LYS A 237 -15.97 4.05 16.93
CA LYS A 237 -15.90 5.06 15.86
C LYS A 237 -14.50 5.66 15.69
N THR A 238 -13.59 5.42 16.66
CA THR A 238 -12.22 5.92 16.64
C THR A 238 -11.32 5.04 15.78
N ALA A 239 -10.10 5.49 15.53
CA ALA A 239 -9.09 4.66 14.86
C ALA A 239 -8.56 3.56 15.82
N PRO A 240 -8.13 2.40 15.31
CA PRO A 240 -7.59 1.32 16.15
C PRO A 240 -6.28 1.69 16.88
N TRP A 241 -5.63 2.77 16.47
CA TRP A 241 -4.45 3.36 17.09
C TRP A 241 -4.72 4.65 17.88
N ASP A 242 -5.98 4.97 18.12
CA ASP A 242 -6.36 6.04 19.05
C ASP A 242 -5.88 5.71 20.45
N ALA A 243 -5.29 6.69 21.14
CA ALA A 243 -4.67 6.47 22.45
C ALA A 243 -5.66 5.98 23.51
N GLY A 244 -6.90 6.47 23.47
CA GLY A 244 -7.98 5.99 24.35
C GLY A 244 -8.36 4.56 24.02
N TYR A 245 -8.55 4.23 22.75
CA TYR A 245 -8.86 2.87 22.33
C TYR A 245 -7.74 1.88 22.67
N ILE A 246 -6.48 2.26 22.43
CA ILE A 246 -5.32 1.43 22.81
C ILE A 246 -5.37 1.11 24.30
N LYS A 247 -5.52 2.14 25.15
CA LYS A 247 -5.47 1.98 26.61
C LYS A 247 -6.66 1.20 27.16
N ASP A 248 -7.87 1.61 26.79
CA ASP A 248 -9.10 1.21 27.46
C ASP A 248 -9.70 -0.08 26.90
N VAL A 249 -9.30 -0.45 25.66
CA VAL A 249 -9.81 -1.64 24.95
C VAL A 249 -8.67 -2.59 24.56
N GLY A 250 -7.67 -2.11 23.85
CA GLY A 250 -6.56 -2.93 23.36
C GLY A 250 -5.75 -3.54 24.50
N GLN A 251 -5.06 -2.70 25.28
CA GLN A 251 -4.21 -3.11 26.42
C GLN A 251 -5.02 -3.70 27.58
N ALA A 252 -6.30 -3.35 27.69
CA ALA A 252 -7.21 -3.98 28.62
C ALA A 252 -7.63 -5.40 28.21
N GLY A 253 -7.18 -5.91 27.04
CA GLY A 253 -7.46 -7.24 26.57
C GLY A 253 -8.93 -7.48 26.20
N LYS A 254 -9.65 -6.45 25.76
CA LYS A 254 -11.09 -6.47 25.50
C LYS A 254 -11.44 -6.61 24.00
N VAL A 255 -10.48 -6.69 23.10
CA VAL A 255 -10.74 -6.94 21.67
C VAL A 255 -10.95 -8.43 21.46
N VAL A 256 -12.21 -8.82 21.20
CA VAL A 256 -12.60 -10.23 20.98
C VAL A 256 -12.26 -10.67 19.56
N ALA A 257 -12.60 -9.82 18.59
CA ALA A 257 -12.24 -10.00 17.20
C ALA A 257 -12.17 -8.64 16.50
N THR A 258 -11.56 -8.59 15.32
CA THR A 258 -11.60 -7.42 14.46
C THR A 258 -11.40 -7.82 13.00
N ILE A 259 -12.11 -7.19 12.08
CA ILE A 259 -11.81 -7.27 10.67
C ILE A 259 -10.76 -6.20 10.35
N GLY A 260 -9.60 -6.64 9.92
CA GLY A 260 -8.47 -5.74 9.67
C GLY A 260 -7.46 -6.32 8.69
N PRO A 261 -6.52 -5.49 8.22
CA PRO A 261 -5.54 -5.89 7.21
C PRO A 261 -4.54 -6.91 7.75
N SER A 262 -3.88 -7.61 6.85
CA SER A 262 -2.88 -8.64 7.17
C SER A 262 -1.74 -8.15 8.08
N TRP A 263 -1.41 -6.86 8.03
CA TRP A 263 -0.35 -6.27 8.86
C TRP A 263 -0.79 -5.93 10.30
N PHE A 264 -2.07 -6.06 10.65
CA PHE A 264 -2.53 -5.75 12.03
C PHE A 264 -1.82 -6.56 13.10
N GLY A 265 -1.53 -7.83 12.83
CA GLY A 265 -0.81 -8.68 13.77
C GLY A 265 0.47 -8.03 14.29
N GLU A 266 1.29 -7.52 13.39
CA GLU A 266 2.62 -7.02 13.70
C GLU A 266 2.65 -5.54 14.13
N PHE A 267 1.72 -4.70 13.63
CA PHE A 267 1.76 -3.26 13.88
C PHE A 267 0.72 -2.76 14.90
N VAL A 268 -0.35 -3.53 15.13
CA VAL A 268 -1.45 -3.09 16.01
C VAL A 268 -1.67 -4.06 17.17
N ILE A 269 -1.75 -5.36 16.90
CA ILE A 269 -2.18 -6.35 17.91
C ILE A 269 -1.02 -6.72 18.85
N ARG A 270 0.17 -6.98 18.29
CA ARG A 270 1.35 -7.47 19.01
C ARG A 270 2.10 -6.41 19.81
N PRO A 271 2.38 -5.17 19.29
CA PRO A 271 3.32 -4.26 19.94
C PRO A 271 2.86 -3.81 21.33
N ALA A 272 3.82 -3.76 22.27
CA ALA A 272 3.58 -3.29 23.64
C ALA A 272 3.10 -1.82 23.70
N SER A 273 3.46 -1.01 22.69
CA SER A 273 3.01 0.38 22.53
C SER A 273 1.62 0.51 21.91
N SER A 274 0.99 -0.62 21.52
CA SER A 274 -0.34 -0.67 20.92
C SER A 274 -1.26 -1.60 21.74
N TRP A 275 -1.95 -2.57 21.14
CA TRP A 275 -2.90 -3.40 21.88
C TRP A 275 -2.25 -4.38 22.86
N ALA A 276 -0.99 -4.75 22.65
CA ALA A 276 -0.18 -5.59 23.55
C ALA A 276 -0.86 -6.94 23.89
N VAL A 277 -1.58 -7.53 22.95
CA VAL A 277 -2.25 -8.82 23.18
C VAL A 277 -1.20 -9.89 23.48
N PRO A 278 -1.36 -10.70 24.55
CA PRO A 278 -0.40 -11.74 24.90
C PRO A 278 -0.21 -12.78 23.79
N ALA A 279 1.00 -13.33 23.70
CA ALA A 279 1.33 -14.42 22.77
C ALA A 279 0.42 -15.66 22.97
N GLY A 280 0.23 -16.43 21.91
CA GLY A 280 -0.58 -17.66 21.89
C GLY A 280 -2.10 -17.44 21.90
N ARG A 281 -2.56 -16.20 21.74
CA ARG A 281 -4.00 -15.88 21.78
C ARG A 281 -4.61 -15.55 20.42
N ILE A 282 -3.86 -14.95 19.52
CA ILE A 282 -4.37 -14.41 18.26
C ILE A 282 -4.32 -15.44 17.15
N ALA A 283 -5.44 -15.59 16.45
CA ALA A 283 -5.56 -16.37 15.22
C ALA A 283 -6.25 -15.54 14.12
N THR A 284 -6.17 -16.04 12.89
CA THR A 284 -6.85 -15.46 11.73
C THR A 284 -7.84 -16.43 11.12
N ALA A 285 -8.87 -15.87 10.49
CA ALA A 285 -9.81 -16.60 9.65
C ALA A 285 -10.12 -15.80 8.38
N PRO A 286 -10.63 -16.45 7.32
CA PRO A 286 -11.14 -15.75 6.17
C PRO A 286 -12.24 -14.73 6.55
N MET A 287 -12.42 -13.72 5.70
CA MET A 287 -13.50 -12.75 5.86
C MET A 287 -14.85 -13.43 5.98
N PRO A 288 -15.73 -13.00 6.90
CA PRO A 288 -17.11 -13.42 6.91
C PRO A 288 -17.82 -12.98 5.62
N MET A 289 -18.60 -13.89 5.03
CA MET A 289 -19.28 -13.63 3.76
C MET A 289 -20.50 -12.73 3.95
N TRP A 290 -20.66 -11.73 3.09
CA TRP A 290 -21.84 -10.85 3.09
C TRP A 290 -23.08 -11.58 2.59
N PRO A 291 -24.29 -11.24 3.11
CA PRO A 291 -25.53 -11.81 2.62
C PRO A 291 -25.73 -11.62 1.12
N GLY A 292 -26.17 -12.70 0.44
CA GLY A 292 -26.39 -12.70 -1.01
C GLY A 292 -25.11 -12.81 -1.85
N GLU A 293 -23.92 -12.96 -1.25
CA GLU A 293 -22.69 -13.24 -1.97
C GLU A 293 -22.39 -14.74 -1.99
N THR A 294 -21.59 -15.14 -2.99
CA THR A 294 -21.04 -16.50 -3.13
C THR A 294 -19.53 -16.54 -2.88
N VAL A 295 -18.92 -15.38 -2.73
CA VAL A 295 -17.49 -15.19 -2.46
C VAL A 295 -17.35 -14.27 -1.26
N ASN A 296 -16.55 -14.68 -0.29
CA ASN A 296 -16.16 -13.85 0.84
C ASN A 296 -15.04 -12.90 0.42
N TYR A 297 -15.42 -11.81 -0.27
CA TYR A 297 -14.46 -10.82 -0.73
C TYR A 297 -13.71 -10.16 0.42
N SER A 298 -12.46 -9.82 0.14
CA SER A 298 -11.61 -8.97 0.98
C SER A 298 -11.57 -7.55 0.44
N GLY A 299 -11.41 -6.58 1.33
CA GLY A 299 -10.90 -5.26 0.99
C GLY A 299 -9.38 -5.20 1.14
N GLU A 300 -8.84 -4.01 0.98
CA GLU A 300 -7.42 -3.74 1.19
C GLU A 300 -7.26 -2.46 2.01
N TRP A 301 -6.49 -2.51 3.10
CA TRP A 301 -6.22 -1.34 3.94
C TRP A 301 -4.72 -1.09 4.02
N GLY A 302 -4.20 -0.20 3.16
CA GLY A 302 -2.78 0.05 3.00
C GLY A 302 -2.17 -0.80 1.88
N GLY A 303 -1.00 -1.37 2.11
CA GLY A 303 -0.21 -2.05 1.09
C GLY A 303 0.56 -1.06 0.22
N GLY A 304 1.81 -0.79 0.57
CA GLY A 304 2.62 0.25 -0.07
C GLY A 304 2.99 -0.03 -1.51
N ILE A 305 3.42 1.00 -2.20
CA ILE A 305 3.90 0.96 -3.57
C ILE A 305 5.23 1.67 -3.73
N TYR A 306 5.98 1.29 -4.77
CA TYR A 306 7.11 2.05 -5.27
C TYR A 306 6.74 2.64 -6.63
N THR A 307 6.91 3.96 -6.79
CA THR A 307 6.84 4.65 -8.08
C THR A 307 8.23 5.11 -8.50
N VAL A 308 8.48 5.15 -9.81
CA VAL A 308 9.70 5.70 -10.39
C VAL A 308 9.36 7.03 -11.06
N SER A 309 10.15 8.05 -10.76
CA SER A 309 9.93 9.39 -11.30
C SER A 309 10.32 9.45 -12.79
N PRO A 310 9.52 10.11 -13.65
CA PRO A 310 9.91 10.40 -15.02
C PRO A 310 11.09 11.39 -15.12
N HIS A 311 11.44 12.06 -14.01
CA HIS A 311 12.60 12.94 -13.92
C HIS A 311 13.91 12.19 -13.61
N SER A 312 13.84 10.88 -13.31
CA SER A 312 15.02 10.07 -13.07
C SER A 312 15.89 9.95 -14.31
N LYS A 313 17.19 10.17 -14.14
CA LYS A 313 18.19 9.92 -15.18
C LYS A 313 18.55 8.43 -15.29
N PHE A 314 18.19 7.64 -14.26
CA PHE A 314 18.54 6.23 -14.13
C PHE A 314 17.31 5.39 -13.75
N PRO A 315 16.24 5.38 -14.59
CA PRO A 315 14.99 4.72 -14.24
C PRO A 315 15.11 3.19 -14.13
N LYS A 316 16.08 2.56 -14.80
CA LYS A 316 16.35 1.13 -14.66
C LYS A 316 16.92 0.79 -13.29
N GLU A 317 17.84 1.60 -12.78
CA GLU A 317 18.45 1.47 -11.46
C GLU A 317 17.41 1.78 -10.37
N ALA A 318 16.57 2.77 -10.58
CA ALA A 318 15.45 3.08 -9.68
C ALA A 318 14.46 1.91 -9.61
N LEU A 319 14.07 1.32 -10.75
CA LEU A 319 13.22 0.13 -10.75
C LEU A 319 13.93 -1.08 -10.14
N ALA A 320 15.24 -1.26 -10.37
CA ALA A 320 16.01 -2.36 -9.77
C ALA A 320 15.99 -2.31 -8.23
N PHE A 321 15.97 -1.12 -7.64
CA PHE A 321 15.72 -0.97 -6.20
C PHE A 321 14.33 -1.49 -5.81
N ALA A 322 13.27 -1.06 -6.49
CA ALA A 322 11.92 -1.53 -6.19
C ALA A 322 11.78 -3.05 -6.37
N GLN A 323 12.41 -3.62 -7.40
CA GLN A 323 12.47 -5.07 -7.60
C GLN A 323 13.17 -5.78 -6.44
N PHE A 324 14.31 -5.26 -5.98
CA PHE A 324 15.02 -5.80 -4.81
C PHE A 324 14.11 -5.81 -3.59
N MET A 325 13.41 -4.71 -3.32
CA MET A 325 12.56 -4.57 -2.14
C MET A 325 11.44 -5.62 -2.09
N VAL A 326 10.88 -6.01 -3.23
CA VAL A 326 9.72 -6.92 -3.29
C VAL A 326 10.06 -8.37 -3.60
N SER A 327 11.25 -8.66 -4.16
CA SER A 327 11.54 -10.00 -4.67
C SER A 327 12.85 -10.61 -4.17
N ASP A 328 13.78 -9.82 -3.62
CA ASP A 328 15.05 -10.38 -3.15
C ASP A 328 14.86 -11.08 -1.80
N LYS A 329 15.24 -12.36 -1.74
CA LYS A 329 15.11 -13.16 -0.54
C LYS A 329 15.82 -12.55 0.68
N ARG A 330 16.93 -11.85 0.47
CA ARG A 330 17.68 -11.20 1.56
C ARG A 330 16.87 -10.11 2.23
N ASN A 331 16.08 -9.36 1.46
CA ASN A 331 15.16 -8.38 2.02
C ASN A 331 13.97 -9.07 2.72
N ILE A 332 13.31 -10.01 2.04
CA ILE A 332 12.09 -10.65 2.56
C ILE A 332 12.38 -11.42 3.86
N VAL A 333 13.48 -12.18 3.92
CA VAL A 333 13.78 -13.04 5.06
C VAL A 333 14.55 -12.34 6.17
N SER A 334 15.42 -11.38 5.84
CA SER A 334 16.40 -10.83 6.80
C SER A 334 16.04 -9.44 7.33
N VAL A 335 15.28 -8.64 6.60
CA VAL A 335 15.04 -7.21 6.90
C VAL A 335 13.60 -6.88 7.27
N LEU A 336 12.65 -7.76 7.06
CA LEU A 336 11.27 -7.52 7.49
C LEU A 336 11.16 -7.36 9.02
N ASN A 337 12.07 -7.96 9.78
CA ASN A 337 12.22 -7.77 11.21
C ASN A 337 13.67 -7.46 11.56
N PRO A 338 14.08 -6.19 11.44
CA PRO A 338 15.48 -5.80 11.63
C PRO A 338 15.99 -5.98 13.08
N ASP A 339 15.11 -6.09 14.05
CA ASP A 339 15.44 -6.39 15.46
C ASP A 339 15.67 -7.88 15.74
N GLY A 340 15.59 -8.73 14.72
CA GLY A 340 15.74 -10.18 14.87
C GLY A 340 14.56 -10.88 15.51
N SER A 341 13.48 -10.16 15.85
CA SER A 341 12.25 -10.77 16.39
C SER A 341 11.59 -11.67 15.35
N HIS A 342 10.77 -12.61 15.84
CA HIS A 342 9.87 -13.35 14.97
C HIS A 342 8.79 -12.43 14.42
N GLY A 343 8.27 -12.75 13.25
CA GLY A 343 7.22 -11.97 12.62
C GLY A 343 7.57 -11.61 11.18
N ALA A 344 6.56 -11.28 10.43
CA ALA A 344 6.67 -10.87 9.03
C ALA A 344 5.60 -9.80 8.79
N PRO A 345 5.95 -8.53 8.99
CA PRO A 345 4.99 -7.44 9.17
C PRO A 345 4.07 -7.21 7.99
N THR A 346 4.49 -7.55 6.78
CA THR A 346 3.67 -7.28 5.59
C THR A 346 3.62 -8.50 4.66
N PHE A 347 2.43 -8.84 4.17
CA PHE A 347 2.23 -9.96 3.25
C PHE A 347 2.71 -9.58 1.84
N PRO A 348 3.70 -10.28 1.23
CA PRO A 348 4.27 -9.88 -0.05
C PRO A 348 3.25 -9.84 -1.18
N ALA A 349 3.23 -8.74 -1.95
CA ALA A 349 2.44 -8.67 -3.18
C ALA A 349 3.06 -9.50 -4.31
N TYR A 350 4.37 -9.73 -4.29
CA TYR A 350 5.08 -10.58 -5.23
C TYR A 350 4.95 -12.04 -4.82
N GLY A 351 4.10 -12.80 -5.54
CA GLY A 351 3.72 -14.17 -5.18
C GLY A 351 4.87 -15.13 -4.86
N PRO A 352 6.00 -15.14 -5.62
CA PRO A 352 7.16 -15.97 -5.26
C PRO A 352 7.76 -15.65 -3.88
N GLY A 353 7.49 -14.48 -3.33
CA GLY A 353 7.89 -14.11 -1.96
C GLY A 353 7.06 -14.76 -0.86
N ASN A 354 5.87 -15.26 -1.17
CA ASN A 354 4.93 -15.78 -0.17
C ASN A 354 5.47 -16.97 0.60
N ALA A 355 6.19 -17.88 -0.07
CA ALA A 355 6.80 -19.03 0.59
C ALA A 355 7.90 -18.61 1.59
N LEU A 356 8.70 -17.60 1.24
CA LEU A 356 9.73 -17.05 2.13
C LEU A 356 9.11 -16.34 3.34
N TRP A 357 8.05 -15.59 3.09
CA TRP A 357 7.30 -14.91 4.15
C TRP A 357 6.63 -15.93 5.09
N HIS A 358 5.98 -16.95 4.54
CA HIS A 358 5.36 -18.03 5.30
C HIS A 358 6.38 -18.77 6.16
N ALA A 359 7.54 -19.12 5.61
CA ALA A 359 8.60 -19.78 6.38
C ALA A 359 9.09 -18.94 7.57
N LYS A 360 8.96 -17.59 7.49
CA LYS A 360 9.31 -16.69 8.59
C LYS A 360 8.22 -16.62 9.66
N ILE A 361 6.93 -16.62 9.27
CA ILE A 361 5.81 -16.45 10.20
C ILE A 361 5.29 -17.79 10.75
N SER A 362 5.47 -18.89 9.99
CA SER A 362 5.06 -20.21 10.45
C SER A 362 5.88 -20.61 11.67
N GLY A 363 5.21 -21.07 12.71
CA GLY A 363 5.85 -21.42 13.98
C GLY A 363 6.19 -20.22 14.87
N ASP A 364 5.80 -19.00 14.52
CA ASP A 364 5.88 -17.88 15.45
C ASP A 364 4.93 -18.13 16.64
N PRO A 365 5.46 -18.32 17.86
CA PRO A 365 4.65 -18.66 19.02
C PRO A 365 3.71 -17.52 19.47
N TYR A 366 3.84 -16.35 18.85
CA TYR A 366 2.93 -15.25 19.09
C TYR A 366 1.50 -15.58 18.65
N TYR A 367 1.35 -16.28 17.52
CA TYR A 367 0.04 -16.64 16.98
C TYR A 367 -0.45 -17.98 17.57
N ALA A 368 -1.73 -18.07 17.87
CA ALA A 368 -2.37 -19.30 18.32
C ALA A 368 -2.42 -20.38 17.22
N SER A 369 -2.40 -19.94 15.96
CA SER A 369 -2.32 -20.80 14.77
C SER A 369 -1.65 -20.01 13.63
N ASP A 370 -1.12 -20.74 12.64
CA ASP A 370 -0.51 -20.14 11.46
C ASP A 370 -1.50 -19.19 10.74
N PRO A 371 -1.20 -17.89 10.63
CA PRO A 371 -2.09 -16.92 9.98
C PRO A 371 -2.07 -16.99 8.45
N PHE A 372 -1.07 -17.65 7.86
CA PHE A 372 -0.83 -17.63 6.42
C PHE A 372 -1.99 -18.18 5.57
N PRO A 373 -2.63 -19.32 5.91
CA PRO A 373 -3.70 -19.87 5.07
C PRO A 373 -4.86 -18.90 4.84
N ALA A 374 -5.33 -18.23 5.89
CA ALA A 374 -6.40 -17.23 5.78
C ALA A 374 -5.96 -16.00 4.97
N MET A 375 -4.74 -15.53 5.20
CA MET A 375 -4.18 -14.40 4.46
C MET A 375 -3.98 -14.72 2.98
N LEU A 376 -3.49 -15.92 2.65
CA LEU A 376 -3.31 -16.36 1.26
C LEU A 376 -4.66 -16.47 0.55
N GLU A 377 -5.66 -17.09 1.19
CA GLU A 377 -7.01 -17.17 0.64
C GLU A 377 -7.57 -15.79 0.33
N GLN A 378 -7.49 -14.86 1.28
CA GLN A 378 -8.04 -13.52 1.12
C GLN A 378 -7.24 -12.64 0.16
N SER A 379 -5.95 -12.87 -0.01
CA SER A 379 -5.15 -12.17 -1.03
C SER A 379 -5.65 -12.40 -2.46
N GLN A 380 -6.24 -13.57 -2.70
CA GLN A 380 -6.82 -13.93 -4.00
C GLN A 380 -8.27 -13.41 -4.19
N LYS A 381 -8.89 -12.93 -3.11
CA LYS A 381 -10.28 -12.49 -3.05
C LYS A 381 -10.46 -11.00 -2.80
N ILE A 382 -9.38 -10.21 -2.92
CA ILE A 382 -9.50 -8.74 -2.88
C ILE A 382 -10.44 -8.31 -4.01
N PHE A 383 -11.52 -7.60 -3.65
CA PHE A 383 -12.48 -7.15 -4.65
C PHE A 383 -11.85 -6.15 -5.61
N SER A 384 -11.73 -6.53 -6.87
CA SER A 384 -11.02 -5.78 -7.92
C SER A 384 -11.82 -4.62 -8.53
N GLY A 385 -13.06 -4.40 -8.09
CA GLY A 385 -13.88 -3.29 -8.56
C GLY A 385 -13.38 -1.93 -8.06
N GLU A 386 -12.79 -1.89 -6.87
CA GLU A 386 -12.11 -0.68 -6.37
C GLU A 386 -10.80 -0.49 -7.13
N LYS A 387 -10.57 0.73 -7.61
CA LYS A 387 -9.35 1.11 -8.36
C LYS A 387 -8.91 2.49 -7.96
N PRO A 388 -7.60 2.78 -8.04
CA PRO A 388 -7.10 4.10 -7.73
C PRO A 388 -7.62 5.13 -8.74
N VAL A 389 -8.13 6.22 -8.24
CA VAL A 389 -8.59 7.40 -8.98
C VAL A 389 -7.53 8.49 -8.96
N ARG A 390 -7.59 9.45 -9.88
CA ARG A 390 -6.58 10.52 -10.02
C ARG A 390 -6.72 11.66 -9.00
N TYR A 391 -7.29 11.38 -7.84
CA TYR A 391 -7.40 12.32 -6.73
C TYR A 391 -7.18 11.62 -5.39
N ASP A 392 -6.86 12.39 -4.36
CA ASP A 392 -6.52 11.88 -3.04
C ASP A 392 -7.77 11.42 -2.28
N THR A 393 -8.00 10.10 -2.31
CA THR A 393 -9.10 9.46 -1.56
C THR A 393 -8.79 9.28 -0.08
N ASN A 394 -7.51 9.25 0.33
CA ASN A 394 -7.15 9.11 1.73
C ASN A 394 -7.52 10.37 2.52
N SER A 395 -7.09 11.54 2.03
CA SER A 395 -7.47 12.81 2.65
C SER A 395 -8.96 13.03 2.63
N ALA A 396 -9.67 12.62 1.55
CA ALA A 396 -11.11 12.68 1.49
C ALA A 396 -11.78 11.77 2.55
N MET A 397 -11.24 10.55 2.74
CA MET A 397 -11.76 9.61 3.75
C MET A 397 -11.61 10.17 5.16
N GLU A 398 -10.41 10.64 5.52
CA GLU A 398 -10.15 11.23 6.85
C GLU A 398 -10.95 12.53 7.06
N GLY A 399 -10.95 13.42 6.06
CA GLY A 399 -11.58 14.75 6.17
C GLY A 399 -13.10 14.73 6.14
N THR A 400 -13.75 13.70 5.60
CA THR A 400 -15.22 13.65 5.48
C THR A 400 -15.83 12.43 6.14
N PHE A 401 -15.46 11.21 5.72
CA PHE A 401 -16.08 9.98 6.22
C PHE A 401 -15.82 9.79 7.72
N ALA A 402 -14.57 9.81 8.14
CA ALA A 402 -14.19 9.57 9.53
C ALA A 402 -14.77 10.67 10.44
N ASN A 403 -14.74 11.94 10.01
CA ASN A 403 -15.33 13.05 10.75
C ASN A 403 -16.86 12.92 10.87
N ALA A 404 -17.56 12.57 9.79
CA ALA A 404 -19.01 12.37 9.82
C ALA A 404 -19.40 11.20 10.73
N LEU A 405 -18.70 10.07 10.65
CA LEU A 405 -18.90 8.92 11.52
C LEU A 405 -18.67 9.26 12.99
N SER A 406 -17.60 9.98 13.29
CA SER A 406 -17.29 10.42 14.66
C SER A 406 -18.38 11.35 15.22
N SER A 407 -18.86 12.29 14.40
CA SER A 407 -19.82 13.33 14.83
C SER A 407 -21.23 12.79 14.98
N SER A 408 -21.77 12.12 13.94
CA SER A 408 -23.18 11.65 13.95
C SER A 408 -23.33 10.27 14.59
N GLY A 409 -22.27 9.45 14.59
CA GLY A 409 -22.34 8.04 14.96
C GLY A 409 -23.09 7.18 13.93
N LYS A 410 -23.43 7.73 12.76
CA LYS A 410 -24.21 7.01 11.73
C LYS A 410 -23.34 6.73 10.51
N LEU A 411 -23.24 5.45 10.17
CA LEU A 411 -22.47 5.00 9.00
C LEU A 411 -23.08 5.49 7.68
N SER A 412 -24.42 5.63 7.63
CA SER A 412 -25.13 6.24 6.49
C SER A 412 -24.72 7.68 6.22
N ASP A 413 -24.54 8.47 7.28
CA ASP A 413 -24.15 9.88 7.16
C ASP A 413 -22.71 9.99 6.68
N ALA A 414 -21.83 9.12 7.18
CA ALA A 414 -20.44 9.04 6.74
C ALA A 414 -20.33 8.67 5.25
N ILE A 415 -21.10 7.68 4.78
CA ILE A 415 -21.18 7.30 3.37
C ILE A 415 -21.68 8.49 2.53
N THR A 416 -22.73 9.19 2.99
CA THR A 416 -23.30 10.35 2.29
C THR A 416 -22.32 11.50 2.19
N ALA A 417 -21.66 11.85 3.31
CA ALA A 417 -20.67 12.93 3.35
C ALA A 417 -19.50 12.64 2.40
N PHE A 418 -18.95 11.42 2.46
CA PHE A 418 -17.86 11.02 1.60
C PHE A 418 -18.23 11.03 0.11
N THR A 419 -19.34 10.39 -0.26
CA THR A 419 -19.77 10.32 -1.66
C THR A 419 -20.13 11.68 -2.24
N GLY A 420 -20.71 12.57 -1.44
CA GLY A 420 -20.97 13.96 -1.84
C GLY A 420 -19.68 14.72 -2.14
N TYR A 421 -18.71 14.62 -1.24
CA TYR A 421 -17.42 15.29 -1.40
C TYR A 421 -16.64 14.76 -2.61
N ILE A 422 -16.44 13.43 -2.71
CA ILE A 422 -15.64 12.85 -3.81
C ILE A 422 -16.33 12.99 -5.17
N SER A 423 -17.68 13.03 -5.24
CA SER A 423 -18.40 13.30 -6.47
C SER A 423 -18.10 14.71 -6.99
N SER A 424 -18.09 15.71 -6.11
CA SER A 424 -17.73 17.08 -6.46
C SER A 424 -16.28 17.19 -6.90
N LEU A 425 -15.38 16.54 -6.17
CA LEU A 425 -13.94 16.52 -6.49
C LEU A 425 -13.67 15.83 -7.85
N ALA A 426 -14.33 14.70 -8.10
CA ALA A 426 -14.22 13.99 -9.36
C ALA A 426 -14.69 14.84 -10.55
N GLN A 427 -15.83 15.53 -10.42
CA GLN A 427 -16.35 16.43 -11.45
C GLN A 427 -15.40 17.60 -11.72
N GLN A 428 -14.83 18.22 -10.67
CA GLN A 428 -13.83 19.30 -10.82
C GLN A 428 -12.58 18.84 -11.58
N LEU A 429 -12.23 17.57 -11.48
CA LEU A 429 -11.10 16.96 -12.19
C LEU A 429 -11.48 16.37 -13.56
N GLY A 430 -12.69 16.66 -14.05
CA GLY A 430 -13.16 16.28 -15.37
C GLY A 430 -13.67 14.83 -15.50
N TYR A 431 -13.96 14.15 -14.37
CA TYR A 431 -14.62 12.86 -14.44
C TYR A 431 -16.13 13.01 -14.68
N GLU A 432 -16.66 12.13 -15.51
CA GLU A 432 -18.09 11.82 -15.53
C GLU A 432 -18.39 10.92 -14.31
N VAL A 433 -19.24 11.42 -13.40
CA VAL A 433 -19.67 10.66 -12.21
C VAL A 433 -20.97 9.96 -12.51
N THR A 434 -21.00 8.64 -12.41
CA THR A 434 -22.18 7.80 -12.66
C THR A 434 -22.58 7.02 -11.41
N LYS A 435 -23.82 6.48 -11.40
CA LYS A 435 -24.34 5.64 -10.32
C LYS A 435 -24.21 4.13 -10.63
N SER A 436 -23.81 3.81 -11.85
CA SER A 436 -23.65 2.44 -12.35
C SER A 436 -22.54 2.35 -13.41
#